data_8cd07658d0f7144e9db8c504cdb94ada
#
_entry.id   8cd07658d0f7144e9db8c504cdb94ada
#
_cell.length_a   1.000
_cell.length_b   1.000
_cell.length_c   1.000
_cell.angle_alpha   90.00
_cell.angle_beta   90.00
_cell.angle_gamma   90.00
#
_symmetry.space_group_name_H-M   'P 1'
#
loop_
_entity.id
_entity.type
_entity.pdbx_description
1 polymer ?
#
loop_
_entity_poly.entity_id
_entity_poly.type
_entity_poly.pdbx_seq_one_letter_code
_entity_poly.pdbx_strand_id
1 'polypeptide(L)'
;PKIKMERSKKVERSKKNKKYKVKNTKEEQDMNYKKIANEVIENVGGKENIASAVHCVTRLRLVLKDTTKYDREVIENIKGVKGVFFNGGQLQIIFGTKTVDLVHAALMEILDIKESSLADVKSEANKNQSKIKQMFKAFSDIFVGLIPAIVGCAMILGLRSLFLTEGLFGLEGTLADTYKWANDTASFLNIIATGLNFLPVLIAYSATKRFGGNPALGIIIGLILVHPDLGNRFEYLQGTATNVEYWNLLGITVPAVAFQGGIFPAILTSLFLATFEKFITKHVPQVLSFVLVPTLTIIVSSLALFIVFGPLGDVIASALGYVCELLYVKIGVIGAFAFAALLQPLVITGTHHAIGGIEAQLIAQTGFNYIQPLWAVSIIAQGGACIGMFLLAAKKSKLREVSVSSFIPTLVGVSEPAIFAVNLKDSIVPFLCAAIGAGFGGVYMKLLDVKALGFGLTGIPGVTIVNPPVMIHYLIGNLIAFVLPIVFLVIYHKIKGVQGIDKIKATAA
;
A
#
# COMPACT_ATOMS: atom_id res chain seq x y z
N PRO A 1 -25.10 -26.72 39.65
CA PRO A 1 -25.17 -27.35 38.30
C PRO A 1 -24.44 -26.55 37.22
N LYS A 2 -24.55 -25.22 37.12
CA LYS A 2 -23.88 -24.39 36.11
C LYS A 2 -22.35 -24.49 36.08
N ILE A 3 -21.70 -24.49 37.27
CA ILE A 3 -20.23 -24.52 37.41
C ILE A 3 -19.64 -25.89 36.97
N LYS A 4 -20.36 -27.00 37.18
CA LYS A 4 -19.93 -28.33 36.69
C LYS A 4 -19.99 -28.43 35.16
N MET A 5 -20.97 -27.77 34.54
CA MET A 5 -21.15 -27.77 33.08
C MET A 5 -20.11 -26.90 32.36
N GLU A 6 -19.69 -25.77 32.99
CA GLU A 6 -18.61 -24.95 32.43
C GLU A 6 -17.22 -25.61 32.51
N ARG A 7 -16.96 -26.32 33.65
CA ARG A 7 -15.72 -27.12 33.77
C ARG A 7 -15.66 -28.26 32.74
N SER A 8 -16.77 -28.94 32.51
CA SER A 8 -16.85 -29.99 31.49
C SER A 8 -16.56 -29.45 30.08
N LYS A 9 -17.17 -28.32 29.69
CA LYS A 9 -16.92 -27.67 28.38
C LYS A 9 -15.48 -27.17 28.22
N LYS A 10 -14.85 -26.71 29.31
CA LYS A 10 -13.46 -26.27 29.30
C LYS A 10 -12.46 -27.42 29.14
N VAL A 11 -12.76 -28.57 29.75
CA VAL A 11 -11.98 -29.80 29.61
C VAL A 11 -12.14 -30.40 28.21
N GLU A 12 -13.32 -30.36 27.63
CA GLU A 12 -13.58 -30.86 26.28
C GLU A 12 -12.92 -29.98 25.20
N ARG A 13 -12.94 -28.64 25.35
CA ARG A 13 -12.17 -27.71 24.53
C ARG A 13 -10.66 -27.92 24.64
N SER A 14 -10.15 -28.18 25.85
CA SER A 14 -8.74 -28.47 26.08
C SER A 14 -8.32 -29.80 25.42
N LYS A 15 -9.14 -30.84 25.51
CA LYS A 15 -8.90 -32.13 24.84
C LYS A 15 -8.97 -32.02 23.30
N LYS A 16 -9.92 -31.23 22.77
CA LYS A 16 -10.00 -30.94 21.33
C LYS A 16 -8.77 -30.17 20.83
N ASN A 17 -8.35 -29.14 21.55
CA ASN A 17 -7.13 -28.38 21.21
C ASN A 17 -5.86 -29.24 21.33
N LYS A 18 -5.75 -30.13 22.32
CA LYS A 18 -4.63 -31.08 22.41
C LYS A 18 -4.63 -32.08 21.25
N LYS A 19 -5.81 -32.58 20.85
CA LYS A 19 -5.94 -33.50 19.71
C LYS A 19 -5.61 -32.82 18.36
N TYR A 20 -5.96 -31.53 18.19
CA TYR A 20 -5.57 -30.71 17.04
C TYR A 20 -4.06 -30.43 17.01
N LYS A 21 -3.46 -30.09 18.15
CA LYS A 21 -1.99 -29.91 18.26
C LYS A 21 -1.22 -31.20 17.97
N VAL A 22 -1.67 -32.34 18.48
CA VAL A 22 -1.00 -33.63 18.27
C VAL A 22 -1.16 -34.12 16.82
N LYS A 23 -2.29 -33.82 16.14
CA LYS A 23 -2.47 -34.15 14.73
C LYS A 23 -1.57 -33.34 13.82
N ASN A 24 -1.47 -32.02 14.07
CA ASN A 24 -0.56 -31.13 13.32
C ASN A 24 0.92 -31.50 13.53
N THR A 25 1.33 -31.89 14.75
CA THR A 25 2.72 -32.33 15.02
C THR A 25 3.06 -33.67 14.36
N LYS A 26 2.10 -34.58 14.20
CA LYS A 26 2.35 -35.87 13.48
C LYS A 26 2.41 -35.66 11.96
N GLU A 27 1.60 -34.79 11.39
CA GLU A 27 1.66 -34.45 9.96
C GLU A 27 2.93 -33.67 9.60
N GLU A 28 3.48 -32.85 10.52
CA GLU A 28 4.76 -32.16 10.34
C GLU A 28 5.95 -33.11 10.47
N GLN A 29 5.89 -34.19 11.30
CA GLN A 29 6.97 -35.18 11.45
C GLN A 29 7.11 -36.12 10.25
N ASP A 30 6.08 -36.23 9.39
CA ASP A 30 6.06 -37.14 8.23
C ASP A 30 6.36 -36.47 6.89
N MET A 31 6.78 -35.18 6.91
CA MET A 31 7.10 -34.42 5.69
C MET A 31 8.60 -34.52 5.36
N ASN A 32 8.92 -35.13 4.22
CA ASN A 32 10.27 -35.10 3.67
C ASN A 32 10.52 -33.78 2.94
N TYR A 33 11.08 -32.78 3.63
CA TYR A 33 11.31 -31.44 3.11
C TYR A 33 12.26 -31.39 1.91
N LYS A 34 13.23 -32.31 1.82
CA LYS A 34 14.10 -32.45 0.65
C LYS A 34 13.32 -32.91 -0.59
N LYS A 35 12.37 -33.83 -0.40
CA LYS A 35 11.49 -34.27 -1.48
C LYS A 35 10.60 -33.11 -1.97
N ILE A 36 10.00 -32.36 -1.05
CA ILE A 36 9.20 -31.17 -1.37
C ILE A 36 10.02 -30.11 -2.13
N ALA A 37 11.25 -29.84 -1.68
CA ALA A 37 12.13 -28.90 -2.36
C ALA A 37 12.50 -29.36 -3.78
N ASN A 38 12.77 -30.66 -4.01
CA ASN A 38 13.00 -31.21 -5.33
C ASN A 38 11.78 -31.10 -6.23
N GLU A 39 10.59 -31.47 -5.73
CA GLU A 39 9.33 -31.32 -6.47
C GLU A 39 9.07 -29.86 -6.88
N VAL A 40 9.37 -28.89 -6.01
CA VAL A 40 9.32 -27.47 -6.35
C VAL A 40 10.31 -27.13 -7.45
N ILE A 41 11.58 -27.54 -7.33
CA ILE A 41 12.63 -27.27 -8.32
C ILE A 41 12.26 -27.84 -9.68
N GLU A 42 11.81 -29.08 -9.75
CA GLU A 42 11.40 -29.74 -11.01
C GLU A 42 10.27 -28.96 -11.69
N ASN A 43 9.25 -28.57 -10.92
CA ASN A 43 8.04 -27.93 -11.46
C ASN A 43 8.15 -26.41 -11.67
N VAL A 44 9.31 -25.82 -11.35
CA VAL A 44 9.63 -24.43 -11.76
C VAL A 44 10.58 -24.39 -12.96
N GLY A 45 10.84 -25.51 -13.61
CA GLY A 45 11.72 -25.62 -14.80
C GLY A 45 13.17 -25.93 -14.47
N GLY A 46 13.44 -26.57 -13.30
CA GLY A 46 14.76 -27.02 -12.88
C GLY A 46 15.60 -25.96 -12.17
N LYS A 47 16.75 -26.39 -11.65
CA LYS A 47 17.70 -25.52 -10.93
C LYS A 47 18.16 -24.32 -11.77
N GLU A 48 18.40 -24.54 -13.05
CA GLU A 48 18.89 -23.53 -13.98
C GLU A 48 17.92 -22.38 -14.19
N ASN A 49 16.61 -22.61 -13.97
CA ASN A 49 15.58 -21.60 -14.10
C ASN A 49 15.41 -20.72 -12.85
N ILE A 50 15.98 -21.12 -11.71
CA ILE A 50 15.91 -20.35 -10.47
C ILE A 50 17.07 -19.35 -10.44
N ALA A 51 16.76 -18.06 -10.56
CA ALA A 51 17.73 -16.98 -10.46
C ALA A 51 18.07 -16.64 -9.01
N SER A 52 17.06 -16.63 -8.14
CA SER A 52 17.25 -16.42 -6.69
C SER A 52 16.08 -16.97 -5.88
N ALA A 53 16.34 -17.27 -4.61
CA ALA A 53 15.37 -17.81 -3.69
C ALA A 53 15.51 -17.14 -2.31
N VAL A 54 14.37 -16.86 -1.67
CA VAL A 54 14.29 -16.32 -0.32
C VAL A 54 12.95 -16.72 0.30
N HIS A 55 12.83 -16.69 1.60
CA HIS A 55 11.55 -16.89 2.27
C HIS A 55 11.19 -15.71 3.18
N CYS A 56 9.92 -15.58 3.49
CA CYS A 56 9.40 -14.77 4.59
C CYS A 56 8.59 -15.67 5.52
N VAL A 57 7.99 -15.12 6.56
CA VAL A 57 7.32 -15.86 7.65
C VAL A 57 6.44 -17.03 7.17
N THR A 58 5.85 -16.97 5.97
CA THR A 58 4.91 -18.00 5.48
C THR A 58 5.14 -18.41 4.04
N ARG A 59 6.03 -17.74 3.28
CA ARG A 59 6.11 -17.85 1.81
C ARG A 59 7.54 -18.07 1.35
N LEU A 60 7.74 -19.05 0.49
CA LEU A 60 8.92 -19.19 -0.35
C LEU A 60 8.75 -18.27 -1.57
N ARG A 61 9.76 -17.49 -1.92
CA ARG A 61 9.79 -16.57 -3.05
C ARG A 61 10.94 -16.92 -3.97
N LEU A 62 10.61 -17.21 -5.21
CA LEU A 62 11.56 -17.57 -6.25
C LEU A 62 11.52 -16.52 -7.38
N VAL A 63 12.66 -16.10 -7.87
CA VAL A 63 12.79 -15.40 -9.15
C VAL A 63 13.17 -16.43 -10.20
N LEU A 64 12.34 -16.53 -11.24
CA LEU A 64 12.57 -17.44 -12.36
C LEU A 64 13.15 -16.67 -13.53
N LYS A 65 14.13 -17.26 -14.24
CA LYS A 65 14.69 -16.70 -15.49
C LYS A 65 13.64 -16.74 -16.60
N ASP A 66 12.91 -17.84 -16.68
CA ASP A 66 11.83 -18.08 -17.65
C ASP A 66 10.54 -18.43 -16.89
N THR A 67 9.58 -17.52 -16.93
CA THR A 67 8.30 -17.66 -16.23
C THR A 67 7.30 -18.53 -16.98
N THR A 68 7.61 -19.03 -18.16
CA THR A 68 6.74 -19.96 -18.90
C THR A 68 6.94 -21.41 -18.50
N LYS A 69 8.02 -21.73 -17.77
CA LYS A 69 8.43 -23.08 -17.41
C LYS A 69 7.89 -23.59 -16.09
N TYR A 70 7.13 -22.77 -15.31
CA TYR A 70 6.57 -23.29 -14.07
C TYR A 70 5.14 -23.81 -14.27
N ASP A 71 4.87 -24.97 -13.65
CA ASP A 71 3.55 -25.56 -13.63
C ASP A 71 2.83 -25.23 -12.30
N ARG A 72 1.90 -24.28 -12.38
CA ARG A 72 1.15 -23.82 -11.21
C ARG A 72 0.31 -24.91 -10.58
N GLU A 73 -0.39 -25.72 -11.38
CA GLU A 73 -1.34 -26.72 -10.90
C GLU A 73 -0.61 -27.84 -10.17
N VAL A 74 0.52 -28.27 -10.71
CA VAL A 74 1.35 -29.30 -10.06
C VAL A 74 1.95 -28.77 -8.75
N ILE A 75 2.47 -27.53 -8.73
CA ILE A 75 3.03 -26.93 -7.51
C ILE A 75 1.96 -26.76 -6.41
N GLU A 76 0.72 -26.36 -6.78
CA GLU A 76 -0.40 -26.24 -5.82
C GLU A 76 -0.78 -27.59 -5.17
N ASN A 77 -0.50 -28.71 -5.84
CA ASN A 77 -0.78 -30.05 -5.33
C ASN A 77 0.37 -30.68 -4.53
N ILE A 78 1.54 -30.03 -4.46
CA ILE A 78 2.67 -30.49 -3.62
C ILE A 78 2.26 -30.49 -2.15
N LYS A 79 2.60 -31.55 -1.43
CA LYS A 79 2.27 -31.70 -0.01
C LYS A 79 2.82 -30.53 0.83
N GLY A 80 1.96 -29.85 1.53
CA GLY A 80 2.32 -28.69 2.39
C GLY A 80 2.16 -27.34 1.72
N VAL A 81 1.95 -27.26 0.40
CA VAL A 81 1.62 -26.01 -0.31
C VAL A 81 0.17 -25.64 -0.03
N LYS A 82 -0.04 -24.38 0.33
CA LYS A 82 -1.37 -23.78 0.61
C LYS A 82 -1.87 -22.89 -0.50
N GLY A 83 -0.98 -22.48 -1.41
CA GLY A 83 -1.32 -21.67 -2.58
C GLY A 83 -0.06 -21.20 -3.30
N VAL A 84 -0.21 -20.90 -4.59
CA VAL A 84 0.84 -20.44 -5.49
C VAL A 84 0.35 -19.23 -6.26
N PHE A 85 1.14 -18.17 -6.34
CA PHE A 85 0.84 -17.00 -7.15
C PHE A 85 2.11 -16.32 -7.63
N PHE A 86 2.00 -15.65 -8.79
CA PHE A 86 3.09 -14.87 -9.36
C PHE A 86 2.79 -13.39 -9.18
N ASN A 87 3.65 -12.68 -8.43
CA ASN A 87 3.48 -11.25 -8.19
C ASN A 87 4.83 -10.54 -8.11
N GLY A 88 4.91 -9.36 -8.71
CA GLY A 88 6.10 -8.51 -8.66
C GLY A 88 7.35 -9.16 -9.25
N GLY A 89 7.21 -10.02 -10.27
CA GLY A 89 8.33 -10.75 -10.88
C GLY A 89 8.81 -11.96 -10.06
N GLN A 90 8.07 -12.37 -9.04
CA GLN A 90 8.40 -13.49 -8.15
C GLN A 90 7.30 -14.53 -8.14
N LEU A 91 7.66 -15.79 -8.22
CA LEU A 91 6.79 -16.91 -7.89
C LEU A 91 6.75 -17.04 -6.36
N GLN A 92 5.58 -16.97 -5.75
CA GLN A 92 5.37 -17.05 -4.31
C GLN A 92 4.58 -18.31 -3.98
N ILE A 93 5.19 -19.20 -3.20
CA ILE A 93 4.59 -20.47 -2.77
C ILE A 93 4.34 -20.39 -1.25
N ILE A 94 3.08 -20.50 -0.85
CA ILE A 94 2.67 -20.39 0.56
C ILE A 94 2.78 -21.78 1.21
N PHE A 95 3.65 -21.92 2.19
CA PHE A 95 3.76 -23.11 3.04
C PHE A 95 3.18 -22.91 4.45
N GLY A 96 3.28 -21.69 4.98
CA GLY A 96 3.01 -21.34 6.38
C GLY A 96 4.28 -21.30 7.23
N THR A 97 4.11 -20.85 8.47
CA THR A 97 5.21 -20.73 9.45
C THR A 97 5.86 -22.08 9.72
N LYS A 98 7.17 -22.12 10.00
CA LYS A 98 8.03 -23.30 10.22
C LYS A 98 8.24 -24.17 8.98
N THR A 99 7.19 -24.56 8.25
CA THR A 99 7.33 -25.38 7.04
C THR A 99 8.15 -24.68 5.98
N VAL A 100 7.93 -23.36 5.81
CA VAL A 100 8.68 -22.56 4.82
C VAL A 100 10.17 -22.52 5.11
N ASP A 101 10.55 -22.41 6.39
CA ASP A 101 11.96 -22.35 6.81
C ASP A 101 12.68 -23.66 6.45
N LEU A 102 12.04 -24.81 6.71
CA LEU A 102 12.60 -26.13 6.44
C LEU A 102 12.66 -26.46 4.94
N VAL A 103 11.64 -26.07 4.18
CA VAL A 103 11.65 -26.23 2.72
C VAL A 103 12.70 -25.32 2.08
N HIS A 104 12.82 -24.07 2.55
CA HIS A 104 13.82 -23.14 2.05
C HIS A 104 15.24 -23.64 2.34
N ALA A 105 15.53 -24.10 3.56
CA ALA A 105 16.84 -24.66 3.91
C ALA A 105 17.19 -25.88 3.03
N ALA A 106 16.24 -26.79 2.81
CA ALA A 106 16.44 -27.92 1.92
C ALA A 106 16.65 -27.49 0.45
N LEU A 107 15.94 -26.47 -0.01
CA LEU A 107 16.08 -25.93 -1.35
C LEU A 107 17.46 -25.27 -1.55
N MET A 108 17.94 -24.51 -0.57
CA MET A 108 19.27 -23.87 -0.63
C MET A 108 20.40 -24.92 -0.66
N GLU A 109 20.27 -26.00 0.14
CA GLU A 109 21.21 -27.11 0.12
C GLU A 109 21.26 -27.79 -1.26
N ILE A 110 20.12 -27.95 -1.95
CA ILE A 110 20.04 -28.58 -3.26
C ILE A 110 20.56 -27.66 -4.38
N LEU A 111 20.31 -26.34 -4.28
CA LEU A 111 20.70 -25.36 -5.31
C LEU A 111 22.19 -25.00 -5.27
N ASP A 112 22.87 -25.24 -4.13
CA ASP A 112 24.27 -24.82 -3.88
C ASP A 112 24.49 -23.31 -4.14
N ILE A 113 23.51 -22.49 -3.79
CA ILE A 113 23.52 -21.04 -3.95
C ILE A 113 23.63 -20.40 -2.56
N LYS A 114 24.44 -19.33 -2.43
CA LYS A 114 24.47 -18.51 -1.21
C LYS A 114 23.10 -17.91 -0.94
N GLU A 115 22.73 -17.87 0.32
CA GLU A 115 21.46 -17.27 0.75
C GLU A 115 21.33 -15.84 0.23
N SER A 116 20.34 -15.63 -0.65
CA SER A 116 20.07 -14.32 -1.22
C SER A 116 19.29 -13.46 -0.22
N SER A 117 19.65 -12.18 -0.09
CA SER A 117 18.84 -11.28 0.72
C SER A 117 17.50 -10.96 0.01
N LEU A 118 16.48 -10.56 0.78
CA LEU A 118 15.22 -10.07 0.20
C LEU A 118 15.44 -8.89 -0.79
N ALA A 119 16.52 -8.13 -0.60
CA ALA A 119 16.91 -7.04 -1.46
C ALA A 119 17.47 -7.55 -2.81
N ASP A 120 18.28 -8.62 -2.80
CA ASP A 120 18.87 -9.22 -3.99
C ASP A 120 17.78 -9.85 -4.87
N VAL A 121 16.87 -10.62 -4.26
CA VAL A 121 15.72 -11.23 -4.94
C VAL A 121 14.82 -10.16 -5.58
N LYS A 122 14.60 -9.03 -4.88
CA LYS A 122 13.86 -7.89 -5.44
C LYS A 122 14.61 -7.22 -6.59
N SER A 123 15.94 -7.12 -6.51
CA SER A 123 16.75 -6.48 -7.55
C SER A 123 16.76 -7.29 -8.84
N GLU A 124 16.85 -8.61 -8.76
CA GLU A 124 16.81 -9.50 -9.92
C GLU A 124 15.42 -9.57 -10.56
N ALA A 125 14.36 -9.65 -9.75
CA ALA A 125 12.99 -9.55 -10.24
C ALA A 125 12.71 -8.23 -11.00
N ASN A 126 13.42 -7.15 -10.66
CA ASN A 126 13.29 -5.87 -11.33
C ASN A 126 13.94 -5.83 -12.73
N LYS A 127 15.04 -6.55 -12.95
CA LYS A 127 15.74 -6.58 -14.24
C LYS A 127 14.84 -7.08 -15.38
N ASN A 128 13.89 -7.95 -15.07
CA ASN A 128 12.98 -8.57 -16.04
C ASN A 128 11.70 -7.77 -16.28
N GLN A 129 11.58 -6.55 -15.70
CA GLN A 129 10.38 -5.71 -15.85
C GLN A 129 10.62 -4.56 -16.84
N SER A 130 9.54 -4.10 -17.53
CA SER A 130 9.62 -2.91 -18.37
C SER A 130 10.09 -1.68 -17.59
N LYS A 131 10.78 -0.74 -18.25
CA LYS A 131 11.29 0.50 -17.62
C LYS A 131 10.21 1.29 -16.88
N ILE A 132 9.00 1.35 -17.45
CA ILE A 132 7.85 2.01 -16.84
C ILE A 132 7.47 1.32 -15.52
N LYS A 133 7.42 -0.01 -15.50
CA LYS A 133 7.09 -0.78 -14.30
C LYS A 133 8.16 -0.64 -13.22
N GLN A 134 9.44 -0.57 -13.60
CA GLN A 134 10.55 -0.28 -12.68
C GLN A 134 10.44 1.13 -12.07
N MET A 135 10.03 2.13 -12.87
CA MET A 135 9.80 3.51 -12.39
C MET A 135 8.67 3.56 -11.36
N PHE A 136 7.50 2.97 -11.66
CA PHE A 136 6.39 2.88 -10.69
C PHE A 136 6.78 2.14 -9.41
N LYS A 137 7.58 1.08 -9.53
CA LYS A 137 8.08 0.35 -8.37
C LYS A 137 9.05 1.19 -7.54
N ALA A 138 9.98 1.91 -8.17
CA ALA A 138 10.90 2.81 -7.46
C ALA A 138 10.12 3.88 -6.69
N PHE A 139 9.11 4.47 -7.31
CA PHE A 139 8.21 5.43 -6.68
C PHE A 139 7.48 4.81 -5.48
N SER A 140 6.87 3.64 -5.67
CA SER A 140 6.22 2.87 -4.61
C SER A 140 7.16 2.56 -3.43
N ASP A 141 8.39 2.10 -3.70
CA ASP A 141 9.37 1.75 -2.66
C ASP A 141 9.73 2.95 -1.75
N ILE A 142 9.68 4.18 -2.28
CA ILE A 142 9.90 5.41 -1.51
C ILE A 142 8.82 5.58 -0.44
N PHE A 143 7.54 5.36 -0.80
CA PHE A 143 6.41 5.57 0.12
C PHE A 143 6.19 4.44 1.11
N VAL A 144 6.40 3.19 0.69
CA VAL A 144 6.16 1.99 1.54
C VAL A 144 6.91 2.08 2.88
N GLY A 145 8.15 2.58 2.87
CA GLY A 145 8.94 2.78 4.09
C GLY A 145 8.40 3.88 5.01
N LEU A 146 7.62 4.82 4.47
CA LEU A 146 7.08 5.99 5.18
C LEU A 146 5.66 5.76 5.70
N ILE A 147 4.93 4.75 5.21
CA ILE A 147 3.53 4.49 5.58
C ILE A 147 3.29 4.50 7.10
N PRO A 148 4.10 3.83 7.96
CA PRO A 148 3.82 3.84 9.40
C PRO A 148 3.86 5.24 10.02
N ALA A 149 4.82 6.08 9.59
CA ALA A 149 4.95 7.46 10.07
C ALA A 149 3.78 8.33 9.59
N ILE A 150 3.42 8.21 8.30
CA ILE A 150 2.31 8.94 7.69
C ILE A 150 0.98 8.59 8.35
N VAL A 151 0.69 7.29 8.54
CA VAL A 151 -0.52 6.82 9.22
C VAL A 151 -0.59 7.34 10.65
N GLY A 152 0.51 7.27 11.41
CA GLY A 152 0.56 7.79 12.77
C GLY A 152 0.23 9.29 12.84
N CYS A 153 0.84 10.10 11.99
CA CYS A 153 0.58 11.54 11.90
C CYS A 153 -0.87 11.82 11.44
N ALA A 154 -1.38 11.09 10.45
CA ALA A 154 -2.76 11.24 9.97
C ALA A 154 -3.80 10.96 11.06
N MET A 155 -3.59 9.91 11.88
CA MET A 155 -4.46 9.62 13.03
C MET A 155 -4.43 10.74 14.08
N ILE A 156 -3.26 11.33 14.34
CA ILE A 156 -3.12 12.47 15.24
C ILE A 156 -3.89 13.69 14.72
N LEU A 157 -3.79 13.99 13.41
CA LEU A 157 -4.58 15.06 12.81
C LEU A 157 -6.09 14.76 12.82
N GLY A 158 -6.49 13.49 12.66
CA GLY A 158 -7.87 13.05 12.83
C GLY A 158 -8.39 13.33 14.25
N LEU A 159 -7.59 13.02 15.29
CA LEU A 159 -7.93 13.38 16.68
C LEU A 159 -8.00 14.90 16.86
N ARG A 160 -7.05 15.66 16.32
CA ARG A 160 -7.06 17.12 16.37
C ARG A 160 -8.34 17.69 15.76
N SER A 161 -8.79 17.16 14.65
CA SER A 161 -9.97 17.68 13.95
C SER A 161 -11.25 17.54 14.79
N LEU A 162 -11.36 16.59 15.72
CA LEU A 162 -12.47 16.49 16.65
C LEU A 162 -12.59 17.73 17.53
N PHE A 163 -11.47 18.34 17.94
CA PHE A 163 -11.45 19.56 18.74
C PHE A 163 -11.84 20.81 17.94
N LEU A 164 -11.70 20.76 16.61
CA LEU A 164 -11.93 21.86 15.69
C LEU A 164 -13.22 21.69 14.86
N THR A 165 -14.05 20.69 15.19
CA THR A 165 -15.33 20.46 14.50
C THR A 165 -16.43 21.25 15.19
N GLU A 166 -17.13 22.10 14.42
CA GLU A 166 -18.28 22.87 14.88
C GLU A 166 -19.47 21.96 15.19
N GLY A 167 -20.25 22.34 16.19
CA GLY A 167 -21.47 21.64 16.59
C GLY A 167 -21.25 20.27 17.24
N LEU A 168 -20.01 19.84 17.49
CA LEU A 168 -19.71 18.57 18.15
C LEU A 168 -20.18 18.64 19.62
N PHE A 169 -20.85 17.60 20.09
CA PHE A 169 -21.46 17.52 21.43
C PHE A 169 -22.52 18.60 21.72
N GLY A 170 -23.13 19.20 20.69
CA GLY A 170 -24.20 20.21 20.83
C GLY A 170 -23.72 21.62 21.23
N LEU A 171 -22.44 21.91 21.02
CA LEU A 171 -21.85 23.24 21.23
C LEU A 171 -22.17 24.18 20.06
N GLU A 172 -22.34 25.49 20.31
CA GLU A 172 -22.52 26.52 19.26
C GLU A 172 -21.23 26.88 18.53
N GLY A 173 -20.10 26.22 18.81
CA GLY A 173 -18.81 26.42 18.16
C GLY A 173 -17.97 25.17 18.25
N THR A 174 -16.64 25.32 18.17
CA THR A 174 -15.73 24.21 18.36
C THR A 174 -15.40 24.00 19.84
N LEU A 175 -14.93 22.78 20.19
CA LEU A 175 -14.39 22.55 21.53
C LEU A 175 -13.18 23.46 21.84
N ALA A 176 -12.35 23.73 20.82
CA ALA A 176 -11.16 24.58 20.95
C ALA A 176 -11.53 26.05 21.21
N ASP A 177 -12.62 26.55 20.62
CA ASP A 177 -13.12 27.91 20.88
C ASP A 177 -13.73 28.03 22.28
N THR A 178 -14.40 26.98 22.75
CA THR A 178 -15.11 26.98 24.02
C THR A 178 -14.20 26.77 25.23
N TYR A 179 -13.19 25.88 25.08
CA TYR A 179 -12.35 25.48 26.20
C TYR A 179 -10.86 25.63 25.89
N LYS A 180 -10.14 26.40 26.75
CA LYS A 180 -8.70 26.60 26.59
C LYS A 180 -7.90 25.28 26.54
N TRP A 181 -8.21 24.30 27.40
CA TRP A 181 -7.54 23.01 27.39
C TRP A 181 -7.69 22.28 26.07
N ALA A 182 -8.83 22.43 25.40
CA ALA A 182 -9.09 21.80 24.10
C ALA A 182 -8.27 22.48 23.00
N ASN A 183 -8.15 23.81 23.02
CA ASN A 183 -7.29 24.58 22.13
C ASN A 183 -5.81 24.21 22.31
N ASP A 184 -5.34 24.16 23.57
CA ASP A 184 -3.96 23.79 23.88
C ASP A 184 -3.67 22.35 23.41
N THR A 185 -4.63 21.43 23.60
CA THR A 185 -4.53 20.05 23.12
C THR A 185 -4.51 19.98 21.60
N ALA A 186 -5.40 20.71 20.90
CA ALA A 186 -5.41 20.77 19.44
C ALA A 186 -4.09 21.32 18.88
N SER A 187 -3.53 22.34 19.52
CA SER A 187 -2.23 22.92 19.17
C SER A 187 -1.08 21.93 19.39
N PHE A 188 -1.07 21.21 20.50
CA PHE A 188 -0.10 20.15 20.77
C PHE A 188 -0.19 19.02 19.73
N LEU A 189 -1.41 18.54 19.42
CA LEU A 189 -1.63 17.51 18.41
C LEU A 189 -1.15 17.95 17.01
N ASN A 190 -1.30 19.24 16.67
CA ASN A 190 -0.76 19.78 15.41
C ASN A 190 0.75 19.70 15.35
N ILE A 191 1.44 20.00 16.47
CA ILE A 191 2.91 19.96 16.53
C ILE A 191 3.41 18.51 16.43
N ILE A 192 2.82 17.57 17.13
CA ILE A 192 3.29 16.17 17.10
C ILE A 192 2.94 15.44 15.79
N ALA A 193 2.00 15.95 15.01
CA ALA A 193 1.70 15.48 13.65
C ALA A 193 2.64 16.04 12.57
N THR A 194 3.74 16.68 12.97
CA THR A 194 4.66 17.43 12.10
C THR A 194 5.21 16.63 10.93
N GLY A 195 5.23 15.29 11.02
CA GLY A 195 5.71 14.44 9.93
C GLY A 195 4.95 14.62 8.60
N LEU A 196 3.67 15.04 8.62
CA LEU A 196 2.93 15.39 7.42
C LEU A 196 3.26 16.81 6.93
N ASN A 197 3.47 17.76 7.83
CA ASN A 197 3.85 19.13 7.49
C ASN A 197 5.25 19.18 6.84
N PHE A 198 6.15 18.30 7.28
CA PHE A 198 7.52 18.15 6.77
C PHE A 198 7.71 16.90 5.90
N LEU A 199 6.64 16.45 5.24
CA LEU A 199 6.67 15.27 4.38
C LEU A 199 7.77 15.28 3.32
N PRO A 200 8.14 16.42 2.67
CA PRO A 200 9.26 16.47 1.75
C PRO A 200 10.59 16.00 2.35
N VAL A 201 10.82 16.21 3.65
CA VAL A 201 12.04 15.75 4.35
C VAL A 201 12.07 14.21 4.41
N LEU A 202 10.95 13.60 4.79
CA LEU A 202 10.81 12.14 4.86
C LEU A 202 10.96 11.52 3.48
N ILE A 203 10.37 12.14 2.47
CA ILE A 203 10.46 11.69 1.07
C ILE A 203 11.88 11.80 0.55
N ALA A 204 12.55 12.94 0.76
CA ALA A 204 13.93 13.13 0.32
C ALA A 204 14.89 12.13 0.98
N TYR A 205 14.71 11.83 2.28
CA TYR A 205 15.43 10.75 2.96
C TYR A 205 15.20 9.39 2.28
N SER A 206 13.94 9.01 2.11
CA SER A 206 13.57 7.70 1.56
C SER A 206 13.99 7.56 0.10
N ALA A 207 13.79 8.60 -0.72
CA ALA A 207 14.18 8.64 -2.12
C ALA A 207 15.70 8.55 -2.30
N THR A 208 16.47 9.35 -1.57
CA THR A 208 17.94 9.30 -1.62
C THR A 208 18.46 7.91 -1.25
N LYS A 209 17.93 7.31 -0.18
CA LYS A 209 18.24 5.93 0.21
C LYS A 209 17.89 4.94 -0.90
N ARG A 210 16.71 5.08 -1.52
CA ARG A 210 16.24 4.20 -2.61
C ARG A 210 17.12 4.29 -3.85
N PHE A 211 17.62 5.47 -4.19
CA PHE A 211 18.52 5.71 -5.31
C PHE A 211 19.98 5.40 -4.99
N GLY A 212 20.28 5.02 -3.76
CA GLY A 212 21.61 4.57 -3.31
C GLY A 212 22.59 5.73 -3.09
N GLY A 213 22.10 6.91 -2.73
CA GLY A 213 22.88 8.03 -2.18
C GLY A 213 22.87 8.01 -0.65
N ASN A 214 23.59 8.96 -0.03
CA ASN A 214 23.64 9.13 1.43
C ASN A 214 22.31 9.73 1.94
N PRO A 215 21.53 8.99 2.76
CA PRO A 215 20.24 9.47 3.24
C PRO A 215 20.31 10.74 4.10
N ALA A 216 21.44 10.99 4.79
CA ALA A 216 21.62 12.21 5.57
C ALA A 216 21.67 13.46 4.67
N LEU A 217 22.29 13.36 3.48
CA LEU A 217 22.25 14.44 2.49
C LEU A 217 20.82 14.64 1.95
N GLY A 218 20.04 13.55 1.82
CA GLY A 218 18.63 13.63 1.50
C GLY A 218 17.82 14.42 2.53
N ILE A 219 18.08 14.23 3.83
CA ILE A 219 17.46 15.03 4.89
C ILE A 219 17.78 16.51 4.71
N ILE A 220 19.05 16.86 4.43
CA ILE A 220 19.47 18.26 4.23
C ILE A 220 18.69 18.89 3.06
N ILE A 221 18.58 18.20 1.91
CA ILE A 221 17.78 18.70 0.78
C ILE A 221 16.29 18.84 1.18
N GLY A 222 15.75 17.88 1.92
CA GLY A 222 14.38 17.97 2.43
C GLY A 222 14.16 19.18 3.34
N LEU A 223 15.10 19.50 4.22
CA LEU A 223 15.06 20.70 5.08
C LEU A 223 15.15 21.99 4.27
N ILE A 224 15.98 22.01 3.22
CA ILE A 224 16.08 23.16 2.30
C ILE A 224 14.73 23.39 1.59
N LEU A 225 14.05 22.32 1.15
CA LEU A 225 12.74 22.41 0.50
C LEU A 225 11.67 23.12 1.35
N VAL A 226 11.76 23.01 2.67
CA VAL A 226 10.74 23.54 3.60
C VAL A 226 11.32 24.58 4.56
N HIS A 227 12.43 25.21 4.20
CA HIS A 227 13.13 26.16 5.06
C HIS A 227 12.22 27.35 5.42
N PRO A 228 12.15 27.76 6.71
CA PRO A 228 11.22 28.78 7.17
C PRO A 228 11.49 30.17 6.60
N ASP A 229 12.74 30.47 6.19
CA ASP A 229 13.11 31.78 5.59
C ASP A 229 12.67 31.87 4.12
N LEU A 230 12.18 30.80 3.51
CA LEU A 230 11.63 30.84 2.16
C LEU A 230 10.16 31.30 2.18
N GLY A 231 9.75 32.01 1.13
CA GLY A 231 8.37 32.44 0.95
C GLY A 231 7.36 31.28 0.91
N ASN A 232 6.12 31.58 1.23
CA ASN A 232 5.04 30.58 1.21
C ASN A 232 4.72 30.16 -0.23
N ARG A 233 4.84 28.85 -0.50
CA ARG A 233 4.59 28.27 -1.83
C ARG A 233 3.17 28.44 -2.30
N PHE A 234 2.19 28.22 -1.42
CA PHE A 234 0.78 28.25 -1.78
C PHE A 234 0.33 29.67 -2.12
N GLU A 235 0.76 30.66 -1.35
CA GLU A 235 0.49 32.08 -1.65
C GLU A 235 1.15 32.51 -2.96
N TYR A 236 2.38 32.03 -3.22
CA TYR A 236 3.08 32.32 -4.49
C TYR A 236 2.32 31.76 -5.70
N LEU A 237 1.90 30.47 -5.63
CA LEU A 237 1.17 29.83 -6.73
C LEU A 237 -0.22 30.42 -6.95
N GLN A 238 -0.88 30.93 -5.89
CA GLN A 238 -2.17 31.59 -5.97
C GLN A 238 -2.06 33.07 -6.40
N GLY A 239 -0.84 33.62 -6.51
CA GLY A 239 -0.63 35.04 -6.81
C GLY A 239 -1.03 35.98 -5.67
N THR A 240 -1.18 35.46 -4.45
CA THR A 240 -1.56 36.24 -3.25
C THR A 240 -0.35 36.67 -2.40
N ALA A 241 0.84 36.16 -2.72
CA ALA A 241 2.08 36.52 -2.03
C ALA A 241 2.42 38.01 -2.25
N THR A 242 2.53 38.79 -1.17
CA THR A 242 2.74 40.24 -1.22
C THR A 242 4.19 40.64 -1.39
N ASN A 243 5.16 39.83 -0.93
CA ASN A 243 6.58 40.14 -0.99
C ASN A 243 7.38 38.88 -1.35
N VAL A 244 7.49 38.60 -2.65
CA VAL A 244 8.32 37.48 -3.12
C VAL A 244 9.74 37.98 -3.35
N GLU A 245 10.70 37.45 -2.61
CA GLU A 245 12.12 37.66 -2.86
C GLU A 245 12.56 36.82 -4.07
N TYR A 246 13.44 37.38 -4.89
CA TYR A 246 14.02 36.68 -6.05
C TYR A 246 15.53 36.61 -5.93
N TRP A 247 16.09 35.45 -6.13
CA TRP A 247 17.53 35.24 -6.18
C TRP A 247 18.03 35.15 -7.62
N ASN A 248 19.19 35.77 -7.87
CA ASN A 248 19.90 35.55 -9.12
C ASN A 248 20.95 34.47 -8.91
N LEU A 249 20.65 33.26 -9.31
CA LEU A 249 21.51 32.09 -9.20
C LEU A 249 22.17 31.81 -10.56
N LEU A 250 23.48 32.08 -10.68
CA LEU A 250 24.23 31.86 -11.92
C LEU A 250 23.64 32.57 -13.16
N GLY A 251 23.03 33.75 -12.97
CA GLY A 251 22.39 34.49 -14.04
C GLY A 251 20.91 34.12 -14.30
N ILE A 252 20.36 33.18 -13.56
CA ILE A 252 18.95 32.76 -13.63
C ILE A 252 18.23 33.33 -12.42
N THR A 253 17.16 34.08 -12.68
CA THR A 253 16.29 34.63 -11.63
C THR A 253 15.30 33.56 -11.19
N VAL A 254 15.31 33.17 -9.91
CA VAL A 254 14.42 32.19 -9.31
C VAL A 254 13.71 32.78 -8.10
N PRO A 255 12.43 32.46 -7.84
CA PRO A 255 11.76 32.89 -6.63
C PRO A 255 12.30 32.18 -5.40
N ALA A 256 12.56 32.92 -4.32
CA ALA A 256 12.97 32.38 -3.03
C ALA A 256 11.77 31.81 -2.26
N VAL A 257 11.16 30.78 -2.79
CA VAL A 257 9.91 30.19 -2.29
C VAL A 257 10.16 28.72 -1.91
N ALA A 258 9.60 28.33 -0.76
CA ALA A 258 9.68 26.95 -0.29
C ALA A 258 8.87 26.01 -1.20
N PHE A 259 9.23 24.72 -1.18
CA PHE A 259 8.48 23.68 -1.86
C PHE A 259 7.69 22.84 -0.83
N GLN A 260 6.91 23.52 0.01
CA GLN A 260 6.03 22.88 0.99
C GLN A 260 5.07 21.94 0.27
N GLY A 261 4.97 20.69 0.73
CA GLY A 261 4.20 19.67 0.04
C GLY A 261 4.80 19.18 -1.29
N GLY A 262 5.98 19.65 -1.66
CA GLY A 262 6.68 19.34 -2.91
C GLY A 262 7.25 17.91 -2.97
N ILE A 263 6.39 16.93 -3.19
CA ILE A 263 6.77 15.51 -3.28
C ILE A 263 7.66 15.25 -4.50
N PHE A 264 7.25 15.72 -5.67
CA PHE A 264 8.01 15.53 -6.90
C PHE A 264 9.33 16.31 -6.91
N PRO A 265 9.39 17.58 -6.47
CA PRO A 265 10.67 18.26 -6.24
C PRO A 265 11.62 17.46 -5.34
N ALA A 266 11.13 16.90 -4.24
CA ALA A 266 11.94 16.09 -3.32
C ALA A 266 12.47 14.83 -4.00
N ILE A 267 11.65 14.09 -4.74
CA ILE A 267 12.05 12.85 -5.42
C ILE A 267 13.05 13.11 -6.54
N LEU A 268 12.78 14.11 -7.40
CA LEU A 268 13.64 14.45 -8.54
C LEU A 268 15.00 14.95 -8.08
N THR A 269 15.02 15.85 -7.09
CA THR A 269 16.27 16.34 -6.52
C THR A 269 17.05 15.24 -5.81
N SER A 270 16.38 14.31 -5.12
CA SER A 270 17.05 13.17 -4.48
C SER A 270 17.66 12.20 -5.48
N LEU A 271 17.00 11.97 -6.62
CA LEU A 271 17.55 11.17 -7.72
C LEU A 271 18.82 11.81 -8.28
N PHE A 272 18.78 13.12 -8.52
CA PHE A 272 19.93 13.88 -8.97
C PHE A 272 21.07 13.85 -7.94
N LEU A 273 20.77 14.14 -6.66
CA LEU A 273 21.71 14.09 -5.55
C LEU A 273 22.43 12.74 -5.50
N ALA A 274 21.70 11.64 -5.48
CA ALA A 274 22.30 10.30 -5.41
C ALA A 274 23.19 9.99 -6.64
N THR A 275 22.83 10.51 -7.81
CA THR A 275 23.59 10.32 -9.05
C THR A 275 24.85 11.19 -9.03
N PHE A 276 24.72 12.46 -8.64
CA PHE A 276 25.83 13.41 -8.56
C PHE A 276 26.82 13.04 -7.44
N GLU A 277 26.34 12.61 -6.28
CA GLU A 277 27.18 12.10 -5.19
C GLU A 277 28.08 10.96 -5.67
N LYS A 278 27.50 9.97 -6.37
CA LYS A 278 28.26 8.85 -6.96
C LYS A 278 29.28 9.31 -8.00
N PHE A 279 28.90 10.29 -8.80
CA PHE A 279 29.78 10.87 -9.82
C PHE A 279 30.97 11.59 -9.15
N ILE A 280 30.71 12.52 -8.23
CA ILE A 280 31.77 13.33 -7.60
C ILE A 280 32.71 12.50 -6.71
N THR A 281 32.17 11.45 -6.05
CA THR A 281 32.99 10.52 -5.24
C THR A 281 34.07 9.83 -6.06
N LYS A 282 33.85 9.61 -7.36
CA LYS A 282 34.83 8.98 -8.26
C LYS A 282 35.92 9.97 -8.72
N HIS A 283 35.66 11.29 -8.66
CA HIS A 283 36.55 12.32 -9.21
C HIS A 283 37.31 13.08 -8.15
N VAL A 284 36.88 13.02 -6.89
CA VAL A 284 37.55 13.69 -5.78
C VAL A 284 38.59 12.74 -5.17
N PRO A 285 39.85 13.25 -4.93
CA PRO A 285 40.88 12.49 -4.23
C PRO A 285 40.36 11.99 -2.86
N GLN A 286 40.77 10.78 -2.47
CA GLN A 286 40.27 10.12 -1.25
C GLN A 286 40.51 10.97 0.01
N VAL A 287 41.63 11.66 0.10
CA VAL A 287 42.00 12.53 1.24
C VAL A 287 40.99 13.67 1.43
N LEU A 288 40.44 14.23 0.36
CA LEU A 288 39.50 15.35 0.39
C LEU A 288 38.04 14.91 0.30
N SER A 289 37.80 13.64 0.04
CA SER A 289 36.46 13.08 -0.23
C SER A 289 35.49 13.31 0.92
N PHE A 290 35.94 13.17 2.17
CA PHE A 290 35.10 13.36 3.36
C PHE A 290 34.48 14.76 3.46
N VAL A 291 35.18 15.79 2.98
CA VAL A 291 34.74 17.20 3.04
C VAL A 291 34.10 17.63 1.72
N LEU A 292 34.79 17.40 0.59
CA LEU A 292 34.34 17.94 -0.71
C LEU A 292 33.12 17.24 -1.27
N VAL A 293 32.99 15.91 -1.10
CA VAL A 293 31.87 15.19 -1.67
C VAL A 293 30.51 15.67 -1.10
N PRO A 294 30.29 15.68 0.24
CA PRO A 294 29.00 16.15 0.76
C PRO A 294 28.79 17.65 0.48
N THR A 295 29.83 18.51 0.59
CA THR A 295 29.69 19.94 0.35
C THR A 295 29.26 20.23 -1.09
N LEU A 296 29.99 19.69 -2.08
CA LEU A 296 29.65 19.89 -3.49
C LEU A 296 28.29 19.28 -3.84
N THR A 297 27.96 18.10 -3.26
CA THR A 297 26.69 17.45 -3.48
C THR A 297 25.53 18.32 -2.99
N ILE A 298 25.63 18.91 -1.81
CA ILE A 298 24.60 19.81 -1.27
C ILE A 298 24.46 21.05 -2.15
N ILE A 299 25.58 21.75 -2.45
CA ILE A 299 25.54 22.99 -3.25
C ILE A 299 24.94 22.77 -4.61
N VAL A 300 25.44 21.77 -5.37
CA VAL A 300 24.99 21.53 -6.74
C VAL A 300 23.56 21.00 -6.78
N SER A 301 23.19 20.14 -5.82
CA SER A 301 21.81 19.64 -5.74
C SER A 301 20.81 20.73 -5.34
N SER A 302 21.21 21.69 -4.49
CA SER A 302 20.35 22.83 -4.13
C SER A 302 20.20 23.82 -5.29
N LEU A 303 21.24 24.08 -6.05
CA LEU A 303 21.15 24.87 -7.29
C LEU A 303 20.20 24.19 -8.30
N ALA A 304 20.39 22.89 -8.50
CA ALA A 304 19.52 22.10 -9.39
C ALA A 304 18.07 22.05 -8.90
N LEU A 305 17.85 22.03 -7.57
CA LEU A 305 16.52 22.10 -6.98
C LEU A 305 15.81 23.40 -7.38
N PHE A 306 16.39 24.55 -7.08
CA PHE A 306 15.71 25.82 -7.31
C PHE A 306 15.58 26.18 -8.79
N ILE A 307 16.54 25.80 -9.63
CA ILE A 307 16.57 26.16 -11.06
C ILE A 307 15.77 25.17 -11.91
N VAL A 308 15.82 23.87 -11.60
CA VAL A 308 15.30 22.82 -12.51
C VAL A 308 14.25 21.94 -11.85
N PHE A 309 14.64 21.21 -10.79
CA PHE A 309 13.81 20.11 -10.28
C PHE A 309 12.62 20.58 -9.46
N GLY A 310 12.71 21.73 -8.82
CA GLY A 310 11.59 22.39 -8.15
C GLY A 310 10.48 22.75 -9.15
N PRO A 311 10.75 23.64 -10.13
CA PRO A 311 9.76 24.00 -11.15
C PRO A 311 9.22 22.79 -11.93
N LEU A 312 10.08 21.84 -12.32
CA LEU A 312 9.65 20.62 -13.02
C LEU A 312 8.72 19.77 -12.16
N GLY A 313 9.06 19.61 -10.88
CA GLY A 313 8.23 18.87 -9.93
C GLY A 313 6.86 19.50 -9.74
N ASP A 314 6.77 20.84 -9.76
CA ASP A 314 5.50 21.57 -9.68
C ASP A 314 4.64 21.37 -10.92
N VAL A 315 5.23 21.36 -12.11
CA VAL A 315 4.49 21.07 -13.35
C VAL A 315 3.89 19.66 -13.27
N ILE A 316 4.66 18.68 -12.83
CA ILE A 316 4.17 17.29 -12.65
C ILE A 316 3.04 17.25 -11.60
N ALA A 317 3.24 17.89 -10.46
CA ALA A 317 2.27 17.95 -9.37
C ALA A 317 0.96 18.61 -9.83
N SER A 318 1.05 19.73 -10.55
CA SER A 318 -0.11 20.47 -11.10
C SER A 318 -0.85 19.64 -12.14
N ALA A 319 -0.15 18.95 -13.04
CA ALA A 319 -0.75 18.08 -14.04
C ALA A 319 -1.53 16.93 -13.39
N LEU A 320 -0.94 16.28 -12.37
CA LEU A 320 -1.61 15.20 -11.63
C LEU A 320 -2.80 15.73 -10.83
N GLY A 321 -2.65 16.88 -10.17
CA GLY A 321 -3.75 17.54 -9.47
C GLY A 321 -4.92 17.84 -10.40
N TYR A 322 -4.64 18.35 -11.60
CA TYR A 322 -5.66 18.59 -12.64
C TYR A 322 -6.39 17.32 -13.07
N VAL A 323 -5.66 16.22 -13.28
CA VAL A 323 -6.27 14.92 -13.63
C VAL A 323 -7.20 14.44 -12.51
N CYS A 324 -6.76 14.54 -11.26
CA CYS A 324 -7.58 14.16 -10.11
C CYS A 324 -8.81 15.06 -9.97
N GLU A 325 -8.65 16.38 -10.13
CA GLU A 325 -9.76 17.34 -10.15
C GLU A 325 -10.74 17.04 -11.28
N LEU A 326 -10.24 16.78 -12.48
CA LEU A 326 -11.06 16.40 -13.63
C LEU A 326 -11.92 15.18 -13.31
N LEU A 327 -11.31 14.11 -12.80
CA LEU A 327 -12.01 12.85 -12.50
C LEU A 327 -12.99 13.01 -11.34
N TYR A 328 -12.57 13.62 -10.24
CA TYR A 328 -13.38 13.66 -9.01
C TYR A 328 -14.34 14.86 -8.96
N VAL A 329 -13.94 16.04 -9.45
CA VAL A 329 -14.75 17.27 -9.37
C VAL A 329 -15.57 17.47 -10.63
N LYS A 330 -14.93 17.50 -11.81
CA LYS A 330 -15.60 17.85 -13.08
C LYS A 330 -16.45 16.71 -13.64
N ILE A 331 -15.93 15.48 -13.66
CA ILE A 331 -16.70 14.29 -14.05
C ILE A 331 -17.65 13.86 -12.91
N GLY A 332 -17.33 14.23 -11.68
CA GLY A 332 -18.20 14.07 -10.52
C GLY A 332 -18.44 12.61 -10.14
N VAL A 333 -19.71 12.23 -10.00
CA VAL A 333 -20.08 10.89 -9.53
C VAL A 333 -19.64 9.76 -10.46
N ILE A 334 -19.61 10.02 -11.78
CA ILE A 334 -19.14 9.03 -12.77
C ILE A 334 -17.64 8.81 -12.61
N GLY A 335 -16.87 9.88 -12.41
CA GLY A 335 -15.44 9.80 -12.16
C GLY A 335 -15.12 9.07 -10.85
N ALA A 336 -15.87 9.34 -9.78
CA ALA A 336 -15.73 8.64 -8.50
C ALA A 336 -16.07 7.15 -8.63
N PHE A 337 -17.14 6.82 -9.38
CA PHE A 337 -17.48 5.42 -9.71
C PHE A 337 -16.32 4.71 -10.41
N ALA A 338 -15.86 5.30 -11.52
CA ALA A 338 -14.78 4.72 -12.33
C ALA A 338 -13.49 4.56 -11.53
N PHE A 339 -13.13 5.58 -10.76
CA PHE A 339 -11.91 5.56 -9.96
C PHE A 339 -11.96 4.45 -8.88
N ALA A 340 -13.04 4.38 -8.10
CA ALA A 340 -13.21 3.36 -7.07
C ALA A 340 -13.24 1.94 -7.67
N ALA A 341 -13.88 1.74 -8.82
CA ALA A 341 -13.93 0.46 -9.51
C ALA A 341 -12.56 0.01 -10.06
N LEU A 342 -11.72 0.96 -10.50
CA LEU A 342 -10.44 0.68 -11.12
C LEU A 342 -9.27 0.55 -10.13
N LEU A 343 -9.44 0.93 -8.86
CA LEU A 343 -8.36 0.85 -7.86
C LEU A 343 -7.85 -0.59 -7.66
N GLN A 344 -8.72 -1.60 -7.59
CA GLN A 344 -8.28 -2.98 -7.39
C GLN A 344 -7.57 -3.60 -8.60
N PRO A 345 -7.92 -3.32 -9.87
CA PRO A 345 -7.05 -3.59 -11.01
C PRO A 345 -5.61 -3.07 -10.83
N LEU A 346 -5.42 -1.88 -10.23
CA LEU A 346 -4.07 -1.36 -9.94
C LEU A 346 -3.35 -2.17 -8.84
N VAL A 347 -4.09 -2.73 -7.87
CA VAL A 347 -3.53 -3.64 -6.87
C VAL A 347 -2.97 -4.90 -7.53
N ILE A 348 -3.69 -5.47 -8.50
CA ILE A 348 -3.24 -6.66 -9.25
C ILE A 348 -1.92 -6.39 -9.96
N THR A 349 -1.75 -5.20 -10.54
CA THR A 349 -0.50 -4.82 -11.23
C THR A 349 0.64 -4.49 -10.27
N GLY A 350 0.36 -4.31 -8.98
CA GLY A 350 1.32 -3.89 -7.95
C GLY A 350 1.74 -2.41 -8.05
N THR A 351 1.05 -1.60 -8.87
CA THR A 351 1.35 -0.17 -9.07
C THR A 351 0.59 0.75 -8.12
N HIS A 352 -0.37 0.23 -7.38
CA HIS A 352 -1.25 0.98 -6.46
C HIS A 352 -0.51 1.83 -5.42
N HIS A 353 0.66 1.39 -4.95
CA HIS A 353 1.47 2.17 -4.00
C HIS A 353 1.96 3.51 -4.57
N ALA A 354 2.01 3.65 -5.89
CA ALA A 354 2.37 4.92 -6.52
C ALA A 354 1.30 6.01 -6.31
N ILE A 355 0.04 5.62 -6.08
CA ILE A 355 -1.05 6.56 -5.81
C ILE A 355 -0.83 7.30 -4.48
N GLY A 356 -0.13 6.68 -3.51
CA GLY A 356 0.21 7.34 -2.24
C GLY A 356 0.94 8.68 -2.41
N GLY A 357 1.74 8.83 -3.48
CA GLY A 357 2.35 10.12 -3.81
C GLY A 357 1.35 11.16 -4.32
N ILE A 358 0.32 10.73 -5.05
CA ILE A 358 -0.76 11.60 -5.51
C ILE A 358 -1.63 12.03 -4.32
N GLU A 359 -1.94 11.09 -3.43
CA GLU A 359 -2.71 11.36 -2.20
C GLU A 359 -1.98 12.37 -1.30
N ALA A 360 -0.68 12.18 -1.11
CA ALA A 360 0.14 13.12 -0.35
C ALA A 360 0.18 14.51 -0.98
N GLN A 361 0.28 14.59 -2.32
CA GLN A 361 0.22 15.85 -3.06
C GLN A 361 -1.14 16.54 -2.92
N LEU A 362 -2.25 15.78 -2.97
CA LEU A 362 -3.60 16.33 -2.76
C LEU A 362 -3.74 16.93 -1.36
N ILE A 363 -3.29 16.24 -0.32
CA ILE A 363 -3.31 16.74 1.05
C ILE A 363 -2.50 18.03 1.15
N ALA A 364 -1.32 18.06 0.57
CA ALA A 364 -0.45 19.23 0.59
C ALA A 364 -1.07 20.45 -0.12
N GLN A 365 -1.82 20.25 -1.20
CA GLN A 365 -2.44 21.31 -1.99
C GLN A 365 -3.78 21.77 -1.43
N THR A 366 -4.59 20.85 -0.92
CA THR A 366 -6.00 21.11 -0.58
C THR A 366 -6.33 20.92 0.90
N GLY A 367 -5.41 20.37 1.68
CA GLY A 367 -5.65 19.95 3.07
C GLY A 367 -6.46 18.65 3.20
N PHE A 368 -6.94 18.07 2.10
CA PHE A 368 -7.82 16.92 2.09
C PHE A 368 -7.40 15.85 1.06
N ASN A 369 -7.82 14.61 1.31
CA ASN A 369 -7.65 13.49 0.42
C ASN A 369 -8.99 12.84 0.10
N TYR A 370 -9.49 13.02 -1.10
CA TYR A 370 -10.73 12.39 -1.57
C TYR A 370 -10.49 11.01 -2.24
N ILE A 371 -9.24 10.61 -2.46
CA ILE A 371 -8.89 9.29 -3.00
C ILE A 371 -8.97 8.22 -1.90
N GLN A 372 -8.58 8.55 -0.68
CA GLN A 372 -8.55 7.63 0.46
C GLN A 372 -9.91 6.96 0.77
N PRO A 373 -11.06 7.66 0.79
CA PRO A 373 -12.36 7.01 0.94
C PRO A 373 -12.69 6.05 -0.22
N LEU A 374 -12.23 6.35 -1.45
CA LEU A 374 -12.41 5.47 -2.60
C LEU A 374 -11.57 4.19 -2.49
N TRP A 375 -10.37 4.26 -1.89
CA TRP A 375 -9.59 3.08 -1.51
C TRP A 375 -10.36 2.20 -0.54
N ALA A 376 -10.95 2.77 0.49
CA ALA A 376 -11.67 2.01 1.50
C ALA A 376 -12.84 1.23 0.90
N VAL A 377 -13.73 1.89 0.13
CA VAL A 377 -14.85 1.20 -0.54
C VAL A 377 -14.38 0.14 -1.52
N SER A 378 -13.26 0.38 -2.20
CA SER A 378 -12.68 -0.56 -3.15
C SER A 378 -12.18 -1.85 -2.47
N ILE A 379 -11.52 -1.74 -1.33
CA ILE A 379 -11.01 -2.86 -0.53
C ILE A 379 -12.16 -3.62 0.14
N ILE A 380 -13.08 -2.91 0.78
CA ILE A 380 -14.25 -3.50 1.46
C ILE A 380 -15.15 -4.26 0.48
N ALA A 381 -15.31 -3.77 -0.74
CA ALA A 381 -16.07 -4.46 -1.79
C ALA A 381 -15.48 -5.83 -2.13
N GLN A 382 -14.14 -5.99 -2.13
CA GLN A 382 -13.51 -7.30 -2.32
C GLN A 382 -13.86 -8.26 -1.19
N GLY A 383 -13.96 -7.75 0.05
CA GLY A 383 -14.46 -8.50 1.20
C GLY A 383 -15.93 -8.91 1.03
N GLY A 384 -16.77 -8.01 0.52
CA GLY A 384 -18.17 -8.29 0.19
C GLY A 384 -18.32 -9.44 -0.81
N ALA A 385 -17.49 -9.44 -1.87
CA ALA A 385 -17.46 -10.54 -2.83
C ALA A 385 -17.04 -11.87 -2.17
N CYS A 386 -16.08 -11.86 -1.24
CA CYS A 386 -15.72 -13.05 -0.47
C CYS A 386 -16.89 -13.60 0.32
N ILE A 387 -17.69 -12.75 0.97
CA ILE A 387 -18.91 -13.19 1.68
C ILE A 387 -19.98 -13.70 0.71
N GLY A 388 -20.14 -13.06 -0.46
CA GLY A 388 -20.99 -13.59 -1.52
C GLY A 388 -20.58 -15.00 -1.94
N MET A 389 -19.29 -15.24 -2.16
CA MET A 389 -18.75 -16.57 -2.47
C MET A 389 -18.92 -17.56 -1.32
N PHE A 390 -18.76 -17.12 -0.07
CA PHE A 390 -19.06 -17.95 1.11
C PHE A 390 -20.52 -18.42 1.14
N LEU A 391 -21.47 -17.55 0.81
CA LEU A 391 -22.90 -17.89 0.80
C LEU A 391 -23.25 -18.89 -0.31
N LEU A 392 -22.59 -18.77 -1.46
CA LEU A 392 -22.81 -19.61 -2.65
C LEU A 392 -22.07 -20.95 -2.58
N ALA A 393 -20.99 -21.04 -1.81
CA ALA A 393 -20.19 -22.24 -1.68
C ALA A 393 -20.89 -23.35 -0.88
N ALA A 394 -20.66 -24.61 -1.27
CA ALA A 394 -21.20 -25.78 -0.59
C ALA A 394 -20.80 -25.82 0.89
N LYS A 395 -21.72 -26.32 1.74
CA LYS A 395 -21.42 -26.52 3.18
C LYS A 395 -20.22 -27.47 3.32
N LYS A 396 -19.23 -27.08 4.12
CA LYS A 396 -17.95 -27.80 4.34
C LYS A 396 -16.93 -27.76 3.19
N SER A 397 -17.12 -26.90 2.18
CA SER A 397 -16.12 -26.72 1.14
C SER A 397 -14.89 -25.91 1.62
N LYS A 398 -13.73 -26.19 1.05
CA LYS A 398 -12.50 -25.41 1.27
C LYS A 398 -12.69 -23.94 0.86
N LEU A 399 -13.47 -23.68 -0.20
CA LEU A 399 -13.77 -22.33 -0.66
C LEU A 399 -14.45 -21.50 0.44
N ARG A 400 -15.39 -22.12 1.19
CA ARG A 400 -16.09 -21.43 2.27
C ARG A 400 -15.16 -20.99 3.39
N GLU A 401 -14.20 -21.83 3.79
CA GLU A 401 -13.19 -21.50 4.81
C GLU A 401 -12.24 -20.39 4.34
N VAL A 402 -11.76 -20.50 3.08
CA VAL A 402 -10.87 -19.51 2.49
C VAL A 402 -11.57 -18.16 2.30
N SER A 403 -12.85 -18.16 1.94
CA SER A 403 -13.61 -16.91 1.77
C SER A 403 -13.72 -16.12 3.07
N VAL A 404 -14.00 -16.76 4.21
CA VAL A 404 -14.04 -16.07 5.52
C VAL A 404 -12.66 -15.57 5.93
N SER A 405 -11.62 -16.40 5.81
CA SER A 405 -10.26 -16.00 6.19
C SER A 405 -9.70 -14.88 5.30
N SER A 406 -10.16 -14.76 4.05
CA SER A 406 -9.77 -13.71 3.12
C SER A 406 -10.59 -12.42 3.27
N PHE A 407 -11.81 -12.51 3.80
CA PHE A 407 -12.63 -11.35 4.13
C PHE A 407 -12.06 -10.53 5.30
N ILE A 408 -11.62 -11.18 6.38
CA ILE A 408 -11.19 -10.50 7.61
C ILE A 408 -10.11 -9.44 7.34
N PRO A 409 -9.04 -9.69 6.56
CA PRO A 409 -8.05 -8.68 6.23
C PRO A 409 -8.59 -7.44 5.51
N THR A 410 -9.69 -7.56 4.75
CA THR A 410 -10.27 -6.41 4.03
C THR A 410 -10.86 -5.37 4.99
N LEU A 411 -11.32 -5.81 6.17
CA LEU A 411 -11.81 -4.89 7.20
C LEU A 411 -10.72 -3.96 7.74
N VAL A 412 -9.46 -4.35 7.62
CA VAL A 412 -8.30 -3.57 8.06
C VAL A 412 -7.43 -3.07 6.90
N GLY A 413 -7.99 -3.05 5.70
CA GLY A 413 -7.34 -2.41 4.54
C GLY A 413 -6.42 -3.31 3.70
N VAL A 414 -6.58 -4.63 3.76
CA VAL A 414 -5.75 -5.58 3.00
C VAL A 414 -6.62 -6.42 2.07
N SER A 415 -6.57 -6.19 0.76
CA SER A 415 -7.43 -6.83 -0.25
C SER A 415 -6.80 -8.01 -0.97
N GLU A 416 -5.48 -8.18 -0.94
CA GLU A 416 -4.78 -9.21 -1.73
C GLU A 416 -5.26 -10.65 -1.45
N PRO A 417 -5.52 -11.07 -0.19
CA PRO A 417 -6.06 -12.39 0.05
C PRO A 417 -7.46 -12.59 -0.58
N ALA A 418 -8.31 -11.55 -0.53
CA ALA A 418 -9.63 -11.58 -1.14
C ALA A 418 -9.55 -11.69 -2.67
N ILE A 419 -8.69 -10.89 -3.30
CA ILE A 419 -8.49 -10.87 -4.75
C ILE A 419 -7.97 -12.23 -5.24
N PHE A 420 -6.83 -12.67 -4.70
CA PHE A 420 -6.08 -13.77 -5.30
C PHE A 420 -6.52 -15.16 -4.82
N ALA A 421 -6.98 -15.28 -3.57
CA ALA A 421 -7.39 -16.58 -3.04
C ALA A 421 -8.89 -16.92 -3.30
N VAL A 422 -9.71 -15.88 -3.61
CA VAL A 422 -11.15 -16.07 -3.78
C VAL A 422 -11.65 -15.45 -5.09
N ASN A 423 -11.56 -14.13 -5.25
CA ASN A 423 -12.33 -13.39 -6.25
C ASN A 423 -11.82 -13.57 -7.69
N LEU A 424 -10.54 -13.89 -7.89
CA LEU A 424 -9.96 -14.22 -9.20
C LEU A 424 -9.54 -15.67 -9.36
N LYS A 425 -9.78 -16.51 -8.34
CA LYS A 425 -9.25 -17.88 -8.33
C LYS A 425 -9.84 -18.73 -9.47
N ASP A 426 -11.15 -18.81 -9.54
CA ASP A 426 -11.86 -19.70 -10.46
C ASP A 426 -12.68 -18.94 -11.53
N SER A 427 -12.95 -17.64 -11.31
CA SER A 427 -13.73 -16.79 -12.22
C SER A 427 -13.43 -15.31 -11.95
N ILE A 428 -13.49 -14.47 -12.98
CA ILE A 428 -13.39 -13.01 -12.83
C ILE A 428 -14.67 -12.36 -12.27
N VAL A 429 -15.78 -13.07 -12.26
CA VAL A 429 -17.11 -12.52 -11.90
C VAL A 429 -17.15 -11.95 -10.49
N PRO A 430 -16.65 -12.62 -9.43
CA PRO A 430 -16.65 -12.06 -8.10
C PRO A 430 -15.84 -10.75 -8.01
N PHE A 431 -14.72 -10.68 -8.71
CA PHE A 431 -13.90 -9.48 -8.78
C PHE A 431 -14.63 -8.32 -9.48
N LEU A 432 -15.34 -8.59 -10.58
CA LEU A 432 -16.11 -7.56 -11.29
C LEU A 432 -17.31 -7.08 -10.46
N CYS A 433 -18.00 -7.99 -9.76
CA CYS A 433 -19.07 -7.62 -8.84
C CYS A 433 -18.56 -6.70 -7.72
N ALA A 434 -17.35 -6.99 -7.19
CA ALA A 434 -16.69 -6.14 -6.21
C ALA A 434 -16.33 -4.76 -6.81
N ALA A 435 -15.78 -4.73 -8.01
CA ALA A 435 -15.42 -3.47 -8.68
C ALA A 435 -16.65 -2.57 -8.90
N ILE A 436 -17.77 -3.15 -9.35
CA ILE A 436 -19.03 -2.40 -9.53
C ILE A 436 -19.57 -1.93 -8.17
N GLY A 437 -19.56 -2.78 -7.15
CA GLY A 437 -19.98 -2.42 -5.79
C GLY A 437 -19.13 -1.30 -5.19
N ALA A 438 -17.81 -1.34 -5.41
CA ALA A 438 -16.90 -0.27 -5.05
C ALA A 438 -17.26 1.05 -5.75
N GLY A 439 -17.59 0.98 -7.05
CA GLY A 439 -18.04 2.13 -7.84
C GLY A 439 -19.25 2.82 -7.21
N PHE A 440 -20.28 2.09 -6.81
CA PHE A 440 -21.46 2.66 -6.13
C PHE A 440 -21.13 3.22 -4.75
N GLY A 441 -20.26 2.54 -3.98
CA GLY A 441 -19.73 3.10 -2.74
C GLY A 441 -19.01 4.43 -2.98
N GLY A 442 -18.18 4.51 -4.04
CA GLY A 442 -17.50 5.73 -4.47
C GLY A 442 -18.45 6.86 -4.87
N VAL A 443 -19.55 6.55 -5.57
CA VAL A 443 -20.62 7.51 -5.86
C VAL A 443 -21.19 8.10 -4.58
N TYR A 444 -21.53 7.26 -3.61
CA TYR A 444 -22.03 7.73 -2.31
C TYR A 444 -21.03 8.63 -1.59
N MET A 445 -19.74 8.22 -1.54
CA MET A 445 -18.67 9.02 -0.95
C MET A 445 -18.57 10.40 -1.62
N LYS A 446 -18.71 10.45 -2.96
CA LYS A 446 -18.66 11.71 -3.71
C LYS A 446 -19.86 12.60 -3.46
N LEU A 447 -21.08 12.05 -3.42
CA LEU A 447 -22.31 12.81 -3.18
C LEU A 447 -22.32 13.49 -1.81
N LEU A 448 -21.72 12.87 -0.80
CA LEU A 448 -21.62 13.38 0.56
C LEU A 448 -20.27 14.07 0.84
N ASP A 449 -19.46 14.31 -0.19
CA ASP A 449 -18.14 14.97 -0.12
C ASP A 449 -17.23 14.40 0.98
N VAL A 450 -17.24 13.07 1.11
CA VAL A 450 -16.43 12.36 2.11
C VAL A 450 -14.95 12.49 1.75
N LYS A 451 -14.19 13.11 2.64
CA LYS A 451 -12.75 13.37 2.49
C LYS A 451 -11.98 12.90 3.72
N ALA A 452 -10.74 12.47 3.52
CA ALA A 452 -9.81 12.15 4.59
C ALA A 452 -8.81 13.29 4.83
N LEU A 453 -8.22 13.32 6.03
CA LEU A 453 -7.16 14.25 6.44
C LEU A 453 -5.77 13.64 6.26
N GLY A 454 -5.69 12.40 5.81
CA GLY A 454 -4.46 11.65 5.61
C GLY A 454 -4.63 10.54 4.60
N PHE A 455 -3.65 9.62 4.52
CA PHE A 455 -3.70 8.43 3.68
C PHE A 455 -3.00 7.23 4.34
N GLY A 456 -3.19 6.04 3.75
CA GLY A 456 -2.55 4.80 4.19
C GLY A 456 -3.41 3.91 5.09
N LEU A 457 -4.33 4.46 5.88
CA LEU A 457 -5.24 3.68 6.72
C LEU A 457 -6.60 3.54 6.02
N THR A 458 -6.97 2.32 5.66
CA THR A 458 -8.21 2.01 4.94
C THR A 458 -9.08 0.99 5.68
N GLY A 459 -10.15 0.53 5.07
CA GLY A 459 -11.11 -0.33 5.74
C GLY A 459 -11.87 0.39 6.86
N ILE A 460 -12.31 -0.35 7.88
CA ILE A 460 -13.04 0.24 9.02
C ILE A 460 -12.17 1.23 9.81
N PRO A 461 -10.90 0.92 10.14
CA PRO A 461 -10.04 1.87 10.85
C PRO A 461 -9.83 3.20 10.13
N GLY A 462 -9.99 3.24 8.79
CA GLY A 462 -9.87 4.46 7.99
C GLY A 462 -10.85 5.57 8.39
N VAL A 463 -11.93 5.26 9.12
CA VAL A 463 -12.84 6.28 9.66
C VAL A 463 -12.12 7.29 10.55
N THR A 464 -11.05 6.88 11.23
CA THR A 464 -10.31 7.75 12.16
C THR A 464 -9.53 8.88 11.50
N ILE A 465 -9.29 8.78 10.20
CA ILE A 465 -8.62 9.82 9.41
C ILE A 465 -9.56 10.57 8.46
N VAL A 466 -10.86 10.31 8.55
CA VAL A 466 -11.90 11.03 7.80
C VAL A 466 -12.31 12.27 8.56
N ASN A 467 -12.66 13.33 7.82
CA ASN A 467 -13.20 14.56 8.40
C ASN A 467 -14.43 14.26 9.28
N PRO A 468 -14.46 14.67 10.55
CA PRO A 468 -15.49 14.26 11.53
C PRO A 468 -16.94 14.38 11.09
N PRO A 469 -17.39 15.49 10.46
CA PRO A 469 -18.80 15.63 10.06
C PRO A 469 -19.28 14.54 9.09
N VAL A 470 -18.38 13.90 8.35
CA VAL A 470 -18.71 12.89 7.34
C VAL A 470 -18.28 11.47 7.69
N MET A 471 -17.82 11.22 8.92
CA MET A 471 -17.41 9.88 9.39
C MET A 471 -18.51 8.83 9.25
N ILE A 472 -19.76 9.18 9.57
CA ILE A 472 -20.89 8.26 9.44
C ILE A 472 -21.13 7.91 7.95
N HIS A 473 -20.97 8.88 7.07
CA HIS A 473 -21.13 8.66 5.63
C HIS A 473 -20.00 7.78 5.06
N TYR A 474 -18.79 7.88 5.62
CA TYR A 474 -17.72 6.94 5.30
C TYR A 474 -18.11 5.50 5.62
N LEU A 475 -18.69 5.25 6.79
CA LEU A 475 -19.14 3.90 7.19
C LEU A 475 -20.31 3.42 6.31
N ILE A 476 -21.27 4.28 5.98
CA ILE A 476 -22.38 3.95 5.10
C ILE A 476 -21.89 3.62 3.68
N GLY A 477 -20.99 4.41 3.11
CA GLY A 477 -20.39 4.12 1.80
C GLY A 477 -19.63 2.79 1.76
N ASN A 478 -18.90 2.47 2.83
CA ASN A 478 -18.27 1.17 2.98
C ASN A 478 -19.29 0.03 3.10
N LEU A 479 -20.40 0.25 3.80
CA LEU A 479 -21.50 -0.72 3.89
C LEU A 479 -22.15 -0.97 2.52
N ILE A 480 -22.41 0.07 1.74
CA ILE A 480 -22.90 -0.03 0.36
C ILE A 480 -21.94 -0.87 -0.49
N ALA A 481 -20.65 -0.55 -0.45
CA ALA A 481 -19.61 -1.25 -1.18
C ALA A 481 -19.47 -2.71 -0.76
N PHE A 482 -19.76 -3.04 0.50
CA PHE A 482 -19.76 -4.41 1.03
C PHE A 482 -20.98 -5.22 0.58
N VAL A 483 -22.17 -4.64 0.67
CA VAL A 483 -23.43 -5.37 0.42
C VAL A 483 -23.67 -5.61 -1.06
N LEU A 484 -23.39 -4.62 -1.92
CA LEU A 484 -23.70 -4.73 -3.36
C LEU A 484 -23.02 -5.92 -4.06
N PRO A 485 -21.74 -6.24 -3.85
CA PRO A 485 -21.10 -7.42 -4.43
C PRO A 485 -21.78 -8.73 -4.02
N ILE A 486 -22.27 -8.83 -2.78
CA ILE A 486 -23.01 -9.99 -2.29
C ILE A 486 -24.30 -10.15 -3.12
N VAL A 487 -25.06 -9.07 -3.25
CA VAL A 487 -26.32 -9.05 -4.00
C VAL A 487 -26.08 -9.39 -5.46
N PHE A 488 -25.10 -8.77 -6.11
CA PHE A 488 -24.78 -9.00 -7.52
C PHE A 488 -24.37 -10.44 -7.78
N LEU A 489 -23.56 -11.04 -6.91
CA LEU A 489 -23.18 -12.45 -7.02
C LEU A 489 -24.37 -13.39 -6.86
N VAL A 490 -25.24 -13.16 -5.88
CA VAL A 490 -26.43 -13.97 -5.67
C VAL A 490 -27.39 -13.87 -6.87
N ILE A 491 -27.60 -12.66 -7.40
CA ILE A 491 -28.42 -12.44 -8.60
C ILE A 491 -27.81 -13.13 -9.82
N TYR A 492 -26.51 -12.95 -10.05
CA TYR A 492 -25.80 -13.56 -11.17
C TYR A 492 -25.95 -15.10 -11.17
N HIS A 493 -25.75 -15.73 -10.01
CA HIS A 493 -25.88 -17.17 -9.88
C HIS A 493 -27.33 -17.66 -10.06
N LYS A 494 -28.34 -16.91 -9.61
CA LYS A 494 -29.74 -17.22 -9.86
C LYS A 494 -30.08 -17.16 -11.36
N ILE A 495 -29.64 -16.14 -12.07
CA ILE A 495 -29.92 -15.96 -13.50
C ILE A 495 -29.22 -17.03 -14.34
N LYS A 496 -27.95 -17.35 -14.02
CA LYS A 496 -27.18 -18.35 -14.78
C LYS A 496 -27.56 -19.79 -14.46
N GLY A 497 -28.43 -20.05 -13.47
CA GLY A 497 -28.81 -21.40 -13.05
C GLY A 497 -27.63 -22.22 -12.51
N VAL A 498 -26.51 -21.58 -12.16
CA VAL A 498 -25.28 -22.24 -11.68
C VAL A 498 -25.54 -22.74 -10.27
N GLN A 499 -25.75 -24.04 -10.12
CA GLN A 499 -25.74 -24.68 -8.81
C GLN A 499 -24.29 -24.62 -8.27
N GLY A 500 -24.11 -24.22 -7.03
CA GLY A 500 -22.89 -23.89 -6.32
C GLY A 500 -21.57 -24.38 -6.92
N ILE A 501 -20.56 -23.52 -6.89
CA ILE A 501 -19.26 -23.66 -7.60
C ILE A 501 -18.58 -25.02 -7.38
N ASP A 502 -18.76 -25.64 -6.20
CA ASP A 502 -18.22 -26.98 -5.92
C ASP A 502 -18.96 -28.12 -6.60
N LYS A 503 -20.22 -27.92 -7.11
CA LYS A 503 -20.91 -28.91 -7.93
C LYS A 503 -20.42 -28.93 -9.38
N ILE A 504 -19.84 -27.82 -9.86
CA ILE A 504 -19.28 -27.76 -11.22
C ILE A 504 -18.02 -28.62 -11.32
N LYS A 505 -17.22 -28.74 -10.25
CA LYS A 505 -16.04 -29.63 -10.22
C LYS A 505 -16.41 -31.13 -10.06
N ALA A 506 -17.53 -31.42 -9.45
CA ALA A 506 -17.99 -32.80 -9.32
C ALA A 506 -18.64 -33.40 -10.62
N THR A 507 -19.01 -32.52 -11.58
CA THR A 507 -19.55 -32.95 -12.90
C THR A 507 -18.46 -32.92 -14.01
N ALA A 508 -17.28 -32.42 -13.73
CA ALA A 508 -16.12 -32.37 -14.65
C ALA A 508 -15.02 -33.39 -14.30
N ALA A 509 -15.22 -34.20 -13.26
CA ALA A 509 -14.44 -35.38 -12.91
C ALA A 509 -15.28 -36.64 -13.15
#